data_2655f6f8b03fb7971c1ed5245d58e0fb
#
_entry.id   2655f6f8b03fb7971c1ed5245d58e0fb
#
_cell.length_a   1.000
_cell.length_b   1.000
_cell.length_c   1.000
_cell.angle_alpha   90.00
_cell.angle_beta   90.00
_cell.angle_gamma   90.00
#
_symmetry.space_group_name_H-M   'P 1'
#
loop_
_entity.id
_entity.type
_entity.pdbx_description
1 polymer ?
#
loop_
_entity_poly.entity_id
_entity_poly.type
_entity_poly.pdbx_seq_one_letter_code
_entity_poly.pdbx_strand_id
1 'polypeptide(L)'
;MLKLKKINRKNVGEILKLEVFDNQKSFVAPNNISIIEAYLAITENNDVFTFGIYKDDIPIGFLMIGFDVNSNDEGAPRIAKGNYNIWRLMIDKKLQGKGFGKKAMNLALEFVNTFPCGTVKYCWLSYETDNDIARQLYQ
;
A
#
# COMPACT_ATOMS: atom_id res chain seq x y z
N MET A 1 2.90 -18.51 5.82
CA MET A 1 3.43 -17.77 4.66
C MET A 1 2.48 -16.62 4.31
N LEU A 2 3.03 -15.45 4.04
CA LEU A 2 2.20 -14.32 3.63
C LEU A 2 1.93 -14.36 2.13
N LYS A 3 0.76 -13.89 1.74
CA LYS A 3 0.43 -13.71 0.32
C LYS A 3 -0.47 -12.51 0.13
N LEU A 4 -0.47 -11.97 -1.09
CA LEU A 4 -1.33 -10.88 -1.50
C LEU A 4 -2.55 -11.44 -2.23
N LYS A 5 -3.73 -10.92 -1.91
CA LYS A 5 -4.97 -11.24 -2.61
C LYS A 5 -5.62 -9.94 -3.05
N LYS A 6 -6.01 -9.85 -4.32
CA LYS A 6 -6.71 -8.66 -4.81
C LYS A 6 -7.98 -8.41 -3.99
N ILE A 7 -8.25 -7.14 -3.71
CA ILE A 7 -9.48 -6.73 -3.05
C ILE A 7 -10.65 -6.97 -4.01
N ASN A 8 -11.68 -7.62 -3.52
CA ASN A 8 -12.89 -7.90 -4.29
C ASN A 8 -14.11 -7.87 -3.38
N ARG A 9 -15.29 -8.15 -3.94
CA ARG A 9 -16.54 -8.10 -3.19
C ARG A 9 -16.56 -9.08 -2.01
N LYS A 10 -15.86 -10.21 -2.13
CA LYS A 10 -15.88 -11.25 -1.10
C LYS A 10 -15.00 -10.90 0.10
N ASN A 11 -13.88 -10.21 -0.11
CA ASN A 11 -12.91 -9.95 0.96
C ASN A 11 -12.86 -8.51 1.44
N VAL A 12 -13.49 -7.56 0.75
CA VAL A 12 -13.38 -6.15 1.11
C VAL A 12 -13.86 -5.88 2.54
N GLY A 13 -14.92 -6.56 2.98
CA GLY A 13 -15.46 -6.34 4.33
C GLY A 13 -14.46 -6.67 5.43
N GLU A 14 -13.74 -7.78 5.31
CA GLU A 14 -12.75 -8.16 6.31
C GLU A 14 -11.53 -7.23 6.29
N ILE A 15 -11.17 -6.72 5.13
CA ILE A 15 -10.06 -5.76 5.01
C ILE A 15 -10.42 -4.40 5.63
N LEU A 16 -11.68 -3.96 5.50
CA LEU A 16 -12.13 -2.69 6.07
C LEU A 16 -12.11 -2.70 7.61
N LYS A 17 -12.13 -3.86 8.23
CA LYS A 17 -12.07 -3.99 9.69
C LYS A 17 -10.66 -3.88 10.26
N LEU A 18 -9.64 -4.00 9.44
CA LEU A 18 -8.26 -3.87 9.88
C LEU A 18 -7.94 -2.41 10.17
N GLU A 19 -7.20 -2.17 11.27
CA GLU A 19 -6.84 -0.79 11.64
C GLU A 19 -5.49 -0.76 12.33
N VAL A 20 -4.82 0.39 12.22
CA VAL A 20 -3.58 0.65 12.95
C VAL A 20 -3.89 1.19 14.34
N PHE A 21 -2.86 1.30 15.19
CA PHE A 21 -3.01 1.94 16.50
C PHE A 21 -3.44 3.40 16.34
N ASP A 22 -4.13 3.95 17.35
CA ASP A 22 -4.65 5.32 17.30
C ASP A 22 -3.56 6.35 17.04
N ASN A 23 -2.36 6.15 17.62
CA ASN A 23 -1.24 7.08 17.41
C ASN A 23 -0.63 6.98 16.02
N GLN A 24 -1.05 6.02 15.22
CA GLN A 24 -0.60 5.85 13.82
C GLN A 24 -1.62 6.36 12.81
N LYS A 25 -2.85 6.66 13.25
CA LYS A 25 -3.93 7.04 12.31
C LYS A 25 -3.69 8.36 11.60
N SER A 26 -2.82 9.21 12.13
CA SER A 26 -2.43 10.45 11.46
C SER A 26 -1.45 10.23 10.30
N PHE A 27 -0.82 9.06 10.24
CA PHE A 27 0.19 8.72 9.22
C PHE A 27 -0.35 7.81 8.13
N VAL A 28 -1.43 7.07 8.41
CA VAL A 28 -1.98 6.07 7.50
C VAL A 28 -3.48 6.31 7.37
N ALA A 29 -3.93 6.55 6.15
CA ALA A 29 -5.36 6.69 5.89
C ALA A 29 -6.08 5.37 6.22
N PRO A 30 -7.33 5.43 6.73
CA PRO A 30 -8.13 4.22 6.90
C PRO A 30 -8.31 3.48 5.58
N ASN A 31 -8.49 2.17 5.65
CA ASN A 31 -8.60 1.34 4.44
C ASN A 31 -9.77 1.76 3.55
N ASN A 32 -10.90 2.20 4.13
CA ASN A 32 -12.03 2.67 3.34
C ASN A 32 -11.66 3.92 2.53
N ILE A 33 -10.93 4.86 3.11
CA ILE A 33 -10.48 6.07 2.41
C ILE A 33 -9.46 5.69 1.32
N SER A 34 -8.54 4.78 1.62
CA SER A 34 -7.55 4.33 0.64
C SER A 34 -8.21 3.70 -0.58
N ILE A 35 -9.24 2.87 -0.37
CA ILE A 35 -9.96 2.24 -1.47
C ILE A 35 -10.73 3.27 -2.30
N ILE A 36 -11.29 4.29 -1.66
CA ILE A 36 -11.95 5.41 -2.36
C ILE A 36 -10.92 6.16 -3.21
N GLU A 37 -9.74 6.45 -2.66
CA GLU A 37 -8.68 7.11 -3.41
C GLU A 37 -8.24 6.28 -4.62
N ALA A 38 -8.16 4.95 -4.45
CA ALA A 38 -7.84 4.05 -5.55
C ALA A 38 -8.90 4.12 -6.65
N TYR A 39 -10.18 4.11 -6.27
CA TYR A 39 -11.28 4.23 -7.24
C TYR A 39 -11.17 5.54 -8.03
N LEU A 40 -10.94 6.66 -7.34
CA LEU A 40 -10.82 7.96 -8.00
C LEU A 40 -9.64 7.99 -8.97
N ALA A 41 -8.50 7.43 -8.58
CA ALA A 41 -7.34 7.36 -9.44
C ALA A 41 -7.62 6.52 -10.70
N ILE A 42 -8.36 5.42 -10.56
CA ILE A 42 -8.75 4.59 -11.70
C ILE A 42 -9.67 5.36 -12.65
N THR A 43 -10.59 6.17 -12.11
CA THR A 43 -11.47 7.01 -12.96
C THR A 43 -10.68 8.07 -13.72
N GLU A 44 -9.50 8.43 -13.25
CA GLU A 44 -8.61 9.39 -13.91
C GLU A 44 -7.58 8.68 -14.82
N ASN A 45 -7.82 7.40 -15.12
CA ASN A 45 -6.99 6.55 -15.99
C ASN A 45 -5.61 6.22 -15.41
N ASN A 46 -5.47 6.27 -14.10
CA ASN A 46 -4.26 5.79 -13.43
C ASN A 46 -4.39 4.30 -13.10
N ASP A 47 -3.27 3.61 -13.04
CA ASP A 47 -3.23 2.20 -12.66
C ASP A 47 -2.98 2.09 -11.16
N VAL A 48 -3.89 1.42 -10.47
CA VAL A 48 -3.80 1.23 -9.02
C VAL A 48 -4.14 -0.22 -8.69
N PHE A 49 -3.36 -0.81 -7.80
CA PHE A 49 -3.53 -2.20 -7.39
C PHE A 49 -3.75 -2.23 -5.88
N THR A 50 -4.86 -2.82 -5.46
CA THR A 50 -5.20 -2.94 -4.04
C THR A 50 -5.22 -4.40 -3.63
N PHE A 51 -4.55 -4.71 -2.52
CA PHE A 51 -4.41 -6.08 -2.03
C PHE A 51 -4.70 -6.16 -0.55
N GLY A 52 -5.34 -7.25 -0.14
CA GLY A 52 -5.28 -7.69 1.24
C GLY A 52 -4.00 -8.48 1.44
N ILE A 53 -3.37 -8.33 2.59
CA ILE A 53 -2.21 -9.12 2.99
C ILE A 53 -2.73 -10.22 3.91
N TYR A 54 -2.45 -11.47 3.57
CA TYR A 54 -2.98 -12.62 4.29
C TYR A 54 -1.85 -13.51 4.82
N LYS A 55 -2.02 -13.97 6.05
CA LYS A 55 -1.22 -15.04 6.61
C LYS A 55 -2.12 -16.28 6.67
N ASP A 56 -1.78 -17.28 5.84
CA ASP A 56 -2.66 -18.41 5.57
C ASP A 56 -3.99 -17.87 5.06
N ASP A 57 -5.10 -18.02 5.68
CA ASP A 57 -6.35 -17.43 5.20
C ASP A 57 -6.85 -16.28 6.09
N ILE A 58 -5.96 -15.75 6.93
CA ILE A 58 -6.31 -14.69 7.88
C ILE A 58 -5.83 -13.35 7.34
N PRO A 59 -6.73 -12.35 7.17
CA PRO A 59 -6.32 -11.01 6.75
C PRO A 59 -5.54 -10.33 7.86
N ILE A 60 -4.37 -9.79 7.51
CA ILE A 60 -3.50 -9.14 8.48
C ILE A 60 -3.12 -7.71 8.08
N GLY A 61 -3.39 -7.29 6.86
CA GLY A 61 -3.00 -5.96 6.41
C GLY A 61 -3.56 -5.59 5.05
N PHE A 62 -3.16 -4.41 4.59
CA PHE A 62 -3.60 -3.83 3.34
C PHE A 62 -2.41 -3.22 2.61
N LEU A 63 -2.37 -3.39 1.30
CA LEU A 63 -1.33 -2.84 0.43
C LEU A 63 -1.98 -2.17 -0.77
N MET A 64 -1.50 -0.98 -1.12
CA MET A 64 -1.96 -0.25 -2.29
C MET A 64 -0.75 0.27 -3.06
N ILE A 65 -0.68 -0.09 -4.32
CA ILE A 65 0.41 0.28 -5.21
C ILE A 65 -0.17 1.07 -6.37
N GLY A 66 0.42 2.22 -6.68
CA GLY A 66 0.04 3.01 -7.83
C GLY A 66 1.17 3.07 -8.85
N PHE A 67 0.81 3.33 -10.10
CA PHE A 67 1.75 3.59 -11.18
C PHE A 67 1.43 4.96 -11.76
N ASP A 68 2.44 5.84 -11.79
CA ASP A 68 2.30 7.20 -12.34
C ASP A 68 1.18 8.01 -11.65
N VAL A 69 0.84 7.65 -10.42
CA VAL A 69 -0.27 8.24 -9.69
C VAL A 69 0.13 9.63 -9.20
N ASN A 70 -0.79 10.61 -9.38
CA ASN A 70 -0.60 11.99 -8.95
C ASN A 70 0.62 12.66 -9.57
N SER A 71 1.12 12.15 -10.71
CA SER A 71 2.31 12.69 -11.36
C SER A 71 2.10 14.11 -11.87
N ASN A 72 0.86 14.51 -12.13
CA ASN A 72 0.50 15.84 -12.62
C ASN A 72 0.02 16.77 -11.50
N ASP A 73 -0.03 16.30 -10.26
CA ASP A 73 -0.46 17.12 -9.13
C ASP A 73 0.61 18.15 -8.79
N GLU A 74 0.16 19.32 -8.37
CA GLU A 74 1.08 20.35 -7.88
C GLU A 74 1.82 19.80 -6.65
N GLY A 75 3.15 19.93 -6.67
CA GLY A 75 3.98 19.42 -5.59
C GLY A 75 4.30 17.94 -5.67
N ALA A 76 3.84 17.23 -6.70
CA ALA A 76 4.18 15.82 -6.87
C ALA A 76 5.70 15.67 -7.11
N PRO A 77 6.36 14.67 -6.51
CA PRO A 77 7.79 14.46 -6.78
C PRO A 77 8.00 13.99 -8.22
N ARG A 78 9.15 14.35 -8.79
CA ARG A 78 9.50 13.95 -10.16
C ARG A 78 9.48 12.44 -10.35
N ILE A 79 9.85 11.70 -9.31
CA ILE A 79 9.91 10.24 -9.34
C ILE A 79 8.53 9.60 -9.53
N ALA A 80 7.43 10.34 -9.26
CA ALA A 80 6.07 9.81 -9.41
C ALA A 80 5.76 9.46 -10.85
N LYS A 81 6.27 10.25 -11.81
CA LYS A 81 5.95 10.07 -13.22
C LYS A 81 6.63 8.82 -13.79
N GLY A 82 5.83 7.89 -14.28
CA GLY A 82 6.33 6.68 -14.94
C GLY A 82 6.90 5.64 -13.99
N ASN A 83 6.67 5.75 -12.69
CA ASN A 83 7.20 4.81 -11.71
C ASN A 83 6.11 4.29 -10.78
N TYR A 84 6.41 3.17 -10.12
CA TYR A 84 5.50 2.59 -9.12
C TYR A 84 5.68 3.30 -7.78
N ASN A 85 4.55 3.45 -7.07
CA ASN A 85 4.51 4.01 -5.73
C ASN A 85 3.88 3.01 -4.77
N ILE A 86 4.58 2.67 -3.69
CA ILE A 86 3.95 1.98 -2.57
C ILE A 86 3.13 3.04 -1.84
N TRP A 87 1.85 3.16 -2.21
CA TRP A 87 1.01 4.28 -1.80
C TRP A 87 0.51 4.11 -0.36
N ARG A 88 0.11 2.88 -0.03
CA ARG A 88 -0.34 2.54 1.32
C ARG A 88 0.15 1.14 1.68
N LEU A 89 0.61 0.99 2.91
CA LEU A 89 0.96 -0.31 3.49
C LEU A 89 0.64 -0.24 4.96
N MET A 90 -0.22 -1.14 5.44
CA MET A 90 -0.52 -1.22 6.87
C MET A 90 -0.64 -2.67 7.31
N ILE A 91 -0.28 -2.91 8.56
CA ILE A 91 -0.51 -4.18 9.25
C ILE A 91 -1.46 -3.90 10.40
N ASP A 92 -2.44 -4.77 10.60
CA ASP A 92 -3.41 -4.61 11.66
C ASP A 92 -2.70 -4.51 13.03
N LYS A 93 -3.21 -3.63 13.89
CA LYS A 93 -2.59 -3.34 15.18
C LYS A 93 -2.31 -4.57 16.04
N LYS A 94 -3.14 -5.60 15.93
CA LYS A 94 -2.98 -6.84 16.69
C LYS A 94 -1.78 -7.66 16.26
N LEU A 95 -1.23 -7.37 15.09
CA LEU A 95 -0.19 -8.20 14.45
C LEU A 95 1.09 -7.42 14.16
N GLN A 96 1.17 -6.16 14.58
CA GLN A 96 2.39 -5.37 14.44
C GLN A 96 3.48 -5.87 15.37
N GLY A 97 4.73 -5.56 15.04
CA GLY A 97 5.88 -5.94 15.86
C GLY A 97 6.33 -7.38 15.67
N LYS A 98 5.80 -8.09 14.67
CA LYS A 98 6.14 -9.50 14.41
C LYS A 98 6.89 -9.71 13.09
N GLY A 99 7.33 -8.62 12.45
CA GLY A 99 8.06 -8.70 11.18
C GLY A 99 7.19 -8.81 9.94
N PHE A 100 5.87 -8.74 10.06
CA PHE A 100 4.98 -8.88 8.91
C PHE A 100 5.07 -7.70 7.94
N GLY A 101 5.31 -6.48 8.45
CA GLY A 101 5.47 -5.32 7.60
C GLY A 101 6.62 -5.46 6.62
N LYS A 102 7.76 -5.96 7.09
CA LYS A 102 8.92 -6.20 6.24
C LYS A 102 8.64 -7.27 5.18
N LYS A 103 7.99 -8.36 5.60
CA LYS A 103 7.61 -9.43 4.67
C LYS A 103 6.61 -8.93 3.62
N ALA A 104 5.65 -8.10 4.03
CA ALA A 104 4.69 -7.50 3.11
C ALA A 104 5.38 -6.56 2.12
N MET A 105 6.36 -5.78 2.57
CA MET A 105 7.14 -4.93 1.68
C MET A 105 7.87 -5.75 0.63
N ASN A 106 8.44 -6.90 1.00
CA ASN A 106 9.09 -7.78 0.04
C ASN A 106 8.11 -8.31 -1.00
N LEU A 107 6.88 -8.67 -0.58
CA LEU A 107 5.84 -9.10 -1.51
C LEU A 107 5.44 -7.96 -2.46
N ALA A 108 5.36 -6.73 -1.95
CA ALA A 108 5.06 -5.56 -2.78
C ALA A 108 6.13 -5.38 -3.86
N LEU A 109 7.40 -5.49 -3.49
CA LEU A 109 8.51 -5.35 -4.44
C LEU A 109 8.53 -6.50 -5.45
N GLU A 110 8.20 -7.71 -5.04
CA GLU A 110 8.05 -8.84 -5.97
C GLU A 110 6.95 -8.57 -6.99
N PHE A 111 5.82 -8.03 -6.55
CA PHE A 111 4.73 -7.67 -7.47
C PHE A 111 5.18 -6.60 -8.46
N VAL A 112 5.85 -5.55 -7.99
CA VAL A 112 6.36 -4.49 -8.85
C VAL A 112 7.34 -5.06 -9.89
N ASN A 113 8.14 -6.03 -9.50
CA ASN A 113 9.10 -6.66 -10.41
C ASN A 113 8.44 -7.52 -11.50
N THR A 114 7.14 -7.78 -11.42
CA THR A 114 6.42 -8.38 -12.56
C THR A 114 6.10 -7.36 -13.65
N PHE A 115 6.34 -6.07 -13.38
CA PHE A 115 6.14 -4.96 -14.30
C PHE A 115 4.73 -4.91 -14.88
N PRO A 116 3.68 -4.91 -14.04
CA PRO A 116 2.29 -4.96 -14.53
C PRO A 116 1.91 -3.77 -15.41
N CYS A 117 2.60 -2.64 -15.29
CA CYS A 117 2.38 -1.45 -16.13
C CYS A 117 3.61 -1.13 -16.99
N GLY A 118 4.55 -2.07 -17.11
CA GLY A 118 5.78 -1.90 -17.87
C GLY A 118 7.00 -1.76 -17.01
N THR A 119 8.16 -1.88 -17.64
CA THR A 119 9.46 -1.78 -16.98
C THR A 119 9.69 -0.36 -16.49
N VAL A 120 10.14 -0.21 -15.24
CA VAL A 120 10.44 1.08 -14.65
C VAL A 120 11.79 1.04 -13.95
N LYS A 121 12.34 2.22 -13.71
CA LYS A 121 13.65 2.35 -13.06
C LYS A 121 13.54 2.37 -11.54
N TYR A 122 12.42 2.92 -11.00
CA TYR A 122 12.28 3.14 -9.57
C TYR A 122 10.92 2.69 -9.08
N CYS A 123 10.89 2.26 -7.83
CA CYS A 123 9.67 2.14 -7.04
C CYS A 123 9.87 3.02 -5.81
N TRP A 124 8.96 3.95 -5.57
CA TRP A 124 9.11 4.91 -4.48
C TRP A 124 7.97 4.78 -3.48
N LEU A 125 8.18 5.32 -2.30
CA LEU A 125 7.17 5.33 -1.24
C LEU A 125 7.21 6.68 -0.53
N SER A 126 6.11 7.01 0.14
CA SER A 126 6.03 8.23 0.95
C SER A 126 5.57 7.86 2.36
N TYR A 127 6.13 8.58 3.35
CA TYR A 127 5.75 8.43 4.74
C TYR A 127 6.03 9.74 5.47
N GLU A 128 5.35 9.94 6.60
CA GLU A 128 5.60 11.12 7.41
C GLU A 128 6.96 10.97 8.12
N THR A 129 7.72 12.05 8.16
CA THR A 129 9.08 12.02 8.71
C THR A 129 9.13 11.74 10.20
N ASP A 130 8.06 12.03 10.92
CA ASP A 130 7.96 11.75 12.34
C ASP A 130 7.32 10.38 12.67
N ASN A 131 7.07 9.56 11.66
CA ASN A 131 6.62 8.19 11.84
C ASN A 131 7.83 7.27 11.94
N ASP A 132 8.36 7.11 13.14
CA ASP A 132 9.60 6.35 13.38
C ASP A 132 9.48 4.89 12.98
N ILE A 133 8.31 4.28 13.16
CA ILE A 133 8.08 2.88 12.79
C ILE A 133 8.21 2.71 11.27
N ALA A 134 7.55 3.59 10.51
CA ALA A 134 7.63 3.55 9.05
C ALA A 134 9.06 3.82 8.57
N ARG A 135 9.76 4.77 9.19
CA ARG A 135 11.13 5.08 8.83
C ARG A 135 12.04 3.87 9.02
N GLN A 136 11.90 3.16 10.14
CA GLN A 136 12.68 1.95 10.40
C GLN A 136 12.40 0.85 9.38
N LEU A 137 11.13 0.71 8.97
CA LEU A 137 10.73 -0.30 8.00
C LEU A 137 11.27 0.00 6.61
N TYR A 138 11.25 1.27 6.19
CA TYR A 138 11.54 1.67 4.81
C TYR A 138 13.01 2.02 4.57
N GLN A 139 13.76 2.23 5.61
CA GLN A 139 15.21 2.42 5.51
C GLN A 139 15.94 1.10 5.57
#